data_e332503e6032a3c7695c1796028d89bf
#
_entry.id   e332503e6032a3c7695c1796028d89bf
#
_cell.length_a   1.000
_cell.length_b   1.000
_cell.length_c   1.000
_cell.angle_alpha   90.00
_cell.angle_beta   90.00
_cell.angle_gamma   90.00
#
_symmetry.space_group_name_H-M   'P 1'
#
loop_
_entity.id
_entity.type
_entity.pdbx_description
1 polymer ?
#
loop_
_entity_poly.entity_id
_entity_poly.type
_entity_poly.pdbx_seq_one_letter_code
_entity_poly.pdbx_strand_id
1 'polypeptide(L)'
;MRMKLTVYLRCIVALAAVFIITGSALGLNLENQPPVVVGTVPESGAKNVDPAIREIRVTFSTKMMDKSWSWVQIAPENFPDLVGEPRYLEDKKTCILKVRLEPEKTYIIWLNTQRYTNFKDTDGRPAQPYLLMFETGNGKF
;
A
#
# COMPACT_ATOMS: atom_id res chain seq x y z
N MET A 1 -16.79 67.09 -60.13
CA MET A 1 -15.54 66.47 -59.66
C MET A 1 -15.90 65.50 -58.47
N ARG A 2 -15.97 64.23 -58.83
CA ARG A 2 -16.41 63.19 -57.84
C ARG A 2 -15.20 62.38 -57.42
N MET A 3 -14.81 62.56 -56.11
CA MET A 3 -13.81 61.72 -55.49
C MET A 3 -14.42 60.37 -55.16
N LYS A 4 -13.89 59.33 -55.74
CA LYS A 4 -14.24 57.95 -55.34
C LYS A 4 -13.42 57.51 -54.12
N LEU A 5 -14.03 57.38 -52.98
CA LEU A 5 -13.43 56.86 -51.77
C LEU A 5 -13.42 55.34 -51.87
N THR A 6 -12.25 54.77 -52.17
CA THR A 6 -12.07 53.32 -52.20
C THR A 6 -11.75 52.84 -50.78
N VAL A 7 -12.75 52.20 -50.12
CA VAL A 7 -12.59 51.60 -48.83
C VAL A 7 -11.88 50.26 -49.00
N TYR A 8 -10.62 50.19 -48.59
CA TYR A 8 -9.91 48.93 -48.47
C TYR A 8 -10.35 48.21 -47.18
N LEU A 9 -11.23 47.22 -47.36
CA LEU A 9 -11.58 46.30 -46.28
C LEU A 9 -10.43 45.30 -46.10
N ARG A 10 -9.57 45.56 -45.13
CA ARG A 10 -8.53 44.63 -44.73
C ARG A 10 -9.19 43.56 -43.88
N CYS A 11 -9.42 42.39 -44.47
CA CYS A 11 -9.73 41.18 -43.72
C CYS A 11 -8.53 40.77 -42.88
N ILE A 12 -8.57 41.07 -41.60
CA ILE A 12 -7.62 40.48 -40.63
C ILE A 12 -8.14 39.08 -40.31
N VAL A 13 -7.56 38.08 -40.97
CA VAL A 13 -7.76 36.68 -40.60
C VAL A 13 -6.93 36.45 -39.32
N ALA A 14 -7.61 36.52 -38.19
CA ALA A 14 -7.02 36.09 -36.93
C ALA A 14 -6.89 34.55 -36.94
N LEU A 15 -5.71 34.04 -37.19
CA LEU A 15 -5.39 32.63 -36.99
C LEU A 15 -5.39 32.39 -35.46
N ALA A 16 -6.49 31.90 -34.95
CA ALA A 16 -6.54 31.35 -33.59
C ALA A 16 -5.77 30.00 -33.61
N ALA A 17 -4.52 30.03 -33.23
CA ALA A 17 -3.75 28.82 -32.98
C ALA A 17 -4.35 28.14 -31.72
N VAL A 18 -5.20 27.15 -31.93
CA VAL A 18 -5.67 26.27 -30.87
C VAL A 18 -4.48 25.40 -30.46
N PHE A 19 -3.79 25.77 -29.40
CA PHE A 19 -2.85 24.91 -28.73
C PHE A 19 -3.65 23.78 -28.05
N ILE A 20 -3.78 22.65 -28.72
CA ILE A 20 -4.23 21.41 -28.11
C ILE A 20 -3.07 20.95 -27.25
N ILE A 21 -3.10 21.29 -25.97
CA ILE A 21 -2.23 20.67 -24.95
C ILE A 21 -2.73 19.24 -24.84
N THR A 22 -2.15 18.33 -25.59
CA THR A 22 -2.28 16.89 -25.33
C THR A 22 -1.52 16.62 -24.04
N GLY A 23 -2.18 16.83 -22.91
CA GLY A 23 -1.70 16.36 -21.64
C GLY A 23 -1.61 14.84 -21.71
N SER A 24 -0.40 14.32 -21.93
CA SER A 24 -0.12 12.92 -21.66
C SER A 24 -0.40 12.72 -20.17
N ALA A 25 -1.58 12.24 -19.84
CA ALA A 25 -1.84 11.70 -18.51
C ALA A 25 -0.82 10.57 -18.34
N LEU A 26 0.25 10.84 -17.60
CA LEU A 26 1.11 9.79 -17.06
C LEU A 26 0.20 8.96 -16.16
N GLY A 27 -0.45 7.96 -16.77
CA GLY A 27 -1.27 7.01 -16.04
C GLY A 27 -0.36 6.35 -14.99
N LEU A 28 -0.56 6.69 -13.72
CA LEU A 28 0.04 5.95 -12.64
C LEU A 28 -0.51 4.53 -12.73
N ASN A 29 0.27 3.64 -13.35
CA ASN A 29 -0.07 2.24 -13.41
C ASN A 29 0.31 1.60 -12.08
N LEU A 30 -0.69 1.22 -11.29
CA LEU A 30 -0.51 0.54 -10.01
C LEU A 30 0.29 -0.76 -10.14
N GLU A 31 0.27 -1.39 -11.31
CA GLU A 31 1.01 -2.62 -11.58
C GLU A 31 2.54 -2.41 -11.57
N ASN A 32 3.00 -1.20 -11.83
CA ASN A 32 4.42 -0.87 -11.84
C ASN A 32 4.93 -0.26 -10.52
N GLN A 33 4.05 -0.09 -9.54
CA GLN A 33 4.43 0.44 -8.23
C GLN A 33 4.88 -0.69 -7.29
N PRO A 34 5.83 -0.42 -6.37
CA PRO A 34 6.14 -1.36 -5.29
C PRO A 34 4.88 -1.74 -4.52
N PRO A 35 4.75 -2.98 -4.04
CA PRO A 35 3.63 -3.38 -3.21
C PRO A 35 3.49 -2.49 -1.98
N VAL A 36 2.25 -2.21 -1.59
CA VAL A 36 1.92 -1.54 -0.34
C VAL A 36 0.93 -2.40 0.45
N VAL A 37 0.95 -2.28 1.78
CA VAL A 37 -0.06 -2.88 2.63
C VAL A 37 -1.37 -2.12 2.46
N VAL A 38 -2.44 -2.83 2.12
CA VAL A 38 -3.78 -2.27 1.93
C VAL A 38 -4.75 -2.65 3.04
N GLY A 39 -4.37 -3.60 3.90
CA GLY A 39 -5.17 -3.98 5.06
C GLY A 39 -4.42 -4.92 5.98
N THR A 40 -4.76 -4.88 7.27
CA THR A 40 -4.27 -5.80 8.30
C THR A 40 -5.40 -6.26 9.21
N VAL A 41 -5.26 -7.45 9.78
CA VAL A 41 -6.13 -7.96 10.85
C VAL A 41 -5.21 -8.49 11.94
N PRO A 42 -5.21 -7.91 13.15
CA PRO A 42 -5.91 -6.67 13.55
C PRO A 42 -5.52 -5.45 12.71
N GLU A 43 -6.38 -4.44 12.65
CA GLU A 43 -6.04 -3.16 12.04
C GLU A 43 -4.92 -2.47 12.84
N SER A 44 -4.02 -1.77 12.15
CA SER A 44 -2.99 -0.98 12.82
C SER A 44 -3.62 0.15 13.63
N GLY A 45 -3.23 0.27 14.89
CA GLY A 45 -3.81 1.20 15.86
C GLY A 45 -5.01 0.64 16.64
N ALA A 46 -5.46 -0.59 16.34
CA ALA A 46 -6.58 -1.21 17.05
C ALA A 46 -6.27 -1.40 18.54
N LYS A 47 -7.29 -1.13 19.37
CA LYS A 47 -7.26 -1.36 20.83
C LYS A 47 -8.30 -2.39 21.22
N ASN A 48 -8.12 -3.00 22.38
CA ASN A 48 -9.00 -4.05 22.90
C ASN A 48 -9.18 -5.23 21.93
N VAL A 49 -8.13 -5.58 21.19
CA VAL A 49 -8.13 -6.76 20.32
C VAL A 49 -8.27 -8.00 21.19
N ASP A 50 -9.13 -8.94 20.77
CA ASP A 50 -9.29 -10.22 21.47
C ASP A 50 -7.95 -10.99 21.48
N PRO A 51 -7.33 -11.27 22.65
CA PRO A 51 -6.12 -12.08 22.71
C PRO A 51 -6.34 -13.53 22.27
N ALA A 52 -7.57 -13.98 22.13
CA ALA A 52 -7.89 -15.31 21.63
C ALA A 52 -7.71 -15.48 20.13
N ILE A 53 -7.51 -14.43 19.35
CA ILE A 53 -7.20 -14.57 17.93
C ILE A 53 -5.91 -15.38 17.74
N ARG A 54 -5.84 -16.16 16.66
CA ARG A 54 -4.74 -17.11 16.43
C ARG A 54 -3.90 -16.75 15.22
N GLU A 55 -4.25 -15.70 14.51
CA GLU A 55 -3.51 -15.27 13.33
C GLU A 55 -3.58 -13.77 13.12
N ILE A 56 -2.48 -13.24 12.62
CA ILE A 56 -2.37 -11.89 12.09
C ILE A 56 -2.38 -12.01 10.57
N ARG A 57 -3.11 -11.13 9.89
CA ARG A 57 -3.18 -11.08 8.43
C ARG A 57 -2.66 -9.75 7.92
N VAL A 58 -1.94 -9.80 6.82
CA VAL A 58 -1.57 -8.61 6.05
C VAL A 58 -1.95 -8.83 4.59
N THR A 59 -2.63 -7.86 3.99
CA THR A 59 -3.03 -7.89 2.59
C THR A 59 -2.27 -6.81 1.82
N PHE A 60 -1.66 -7.20 0.71
CA PHE A 60 -0.90 -6.32 -0.16
C PHE A 60 -1.70 -5.91 -1.40
N SER A 61 -1.31 -4.81 -2.02
CA SER A 61 -1.95 -4.26 -3.22
C SER A 61 -1.83 -5.17 -4.45
N THR A 62 -0.82 -6.04 -4.51
CA THR A 62 -0.57 -6.94 -5.64
C THR A 62 -0.22 -8.36 -5.18
N LYS A 63 -0.06 -9.29 -6.14
CA LYS A 63 0.38 -10.65 -5.84
C LYS A 63 1.81 -10.68 -5.37
N MET A 64 2.06 -11.40 -4.30
CA MET A 64 3.35 -11.52 -3.64
C MET A 64 4.06 -12.83 -4.01
N MET A 65 5.38 -12.81 -3.90
CA MET A 65 6.22 -13.99 -4.08
C MET A 65 5.98 -14.97 -2.94
N ASP A 66 5.67 -16.22 -3.28
CA ASP A 66 5.45 -17.28 -2.30
C ASP A 66 6.74 -17.56 -1.49
N LYS A 67 6.58 -17.96 -0.25
CA LYS A 67 7.67 -18.30 0.69
C LYS A 67 8.66 -17.15 0.90
N SER A 68 8.23 -15.91 0.69
CA SER A 68 9.05 -14.73 0.89
C SER A 68 8.33 -13.71 1.78
N TRP A 69 8.87 -13.48 2.98
CA TRP A 69 8.31 -12.56 3.99
C TRP A 69 9.37 -12.03 4.92
N SER A 70 9.09 -10.87 5.50
CA SER A 70 9.86 -10.24 6.57
C SER A 70 8.90 -9.69 7.62
N TRP A 71 8.57 -10.51 8.59
CA TRP A 71 7.91 -10.11 9.83
C TRP A 71 9.03 -9.76 10.83
N VAL A 72 9.26 -8.46 11.07
CA VAL A 72 10.47 -7.99 11.76
C VAL A 72 10.15 -7.59 13.19
N GLN A 73 10.81 -8.26 14.11
CA GLN A 73 10.80 -7.98 15.53
C GLN A 73 11.76 -6.83 15.85
N ILE A 74 11.29 -5.82 16.59
CA ILE A 74 12.13 -4.74 17.11
C ILE A 74 12.52 -5.03 18.57
N ALA A 75 11.53 -5.36 19.40
CA ALA A 75 11.74 -5.72 20.79
C ALA A 75 11.01 -7.04 21.07
N PRO A 76 11.66 -8.00 21.75
CA PRO A 76 11.07 -9.30 22.03
C PRO A 76 9.73 -9.20 22.77
N GLU A 77 9.63 -8.28 23.72
CA GLU A 77 8.46 -8.07 24.54
C GLU A 77 7.22 -7.59 23.78
N ASN A 78 7.43 -6.97 22.59
CA ASN A 78 6.36 -6.45 21.75
C ASN A 78 6.10 -7.31 20.51
N PHE A 79 6.71 -8.48 20.41
CA PHE A 79 6.52 -9.40 19.30
C PHE A 79 5.72 -10.62 19.76
N PRO A 80 4.76 -11.13 18.95
CA PRO A 80 3.96 -12.29 19.35
C PRO A 80 4.75 -13.59 19.31
N ASP A 81 4.34 -14.56 20.12
CA ASP A 81 4.81 -15.93 19.99
C ASP A 81 4.32 -16.52 18.68
N LEU A 82 5.23 -17.03 17.88
CA LEU A 82 4.92 -17.62 16.58
C LEU A 82 4.49 -19.08 16.72
N VAL A 83 3.46 -19.46 15.95
CA VAL A 83 2.96 -20.83 15.87
C VAL A 83 3.10 -21.34 14.44
N GLY A 84 4.30 -21.75 14.08
CA GLY A 84 4.64 -22.23 12.73
C GLY A 84 5.09 -21.11 11.78
N GLU A 85 5.18 -21.45 10.50
CA GLU A 85 5.65 -20.54 9.46
C GLU A 85 4.52 -19.70 8.87
N PRO A 86 4.83 -18.46 8.42
CA PRO A 86 3.90 -17.67 7.63
C PRO A 86 3.48 -18.39 6.34
N ARG A 87 2.35 -18.02 5.79
CA ARG A 87 1.89 -18.54 4.49
C ARG A 87 1.01 -17.52 3.78
N TYR A 88 0.98 -17.56 2.46
CA TYR A 88 0.02 -16.82 1.66
C TYR A 88 -1.28 -17.60 1.49
N LEU A 89 -2.40 -16.87 1.38
CA LEU A 89 -3.68 -17.43 0.96
C LEU A 89 -3.71 -17.65 -0.57
N GLU A 90 -4.78 -18.25 -1.06
CA GLU A 90 -4.97 -18.51 -2.50
C GLU A 90 -4.98 -17.24 -3.36
N ASP A 91 -5.37 -16.10 -2.78
CA ASP A 91 -5.32 -14.80 -3.45
C ASP A 91 -3.90 -14.34 -3.77
N LYS A 92 -2.88 -14.98 -3.15
CA LYS A 92 -1.45 -14.62 -3.23
C LYS A 92 -1.12 -13.19 -2.81
N LYS A 93 -2.08 -12.50 -2.20
CA LYS A 93 -1.94 -11.13 -1.69
C LYS A 93 -1.96 -11.07 -0.18
N THR A 94 -2.64 -12.01 0.48
CA THR A 94 -2.80 -12.04 1.93
C THR A 94 -1.84 -13.05 2.55
N CYS A 95 -0.91 -12.54 3.36
CA CYS A 95 -0.01 -13.36 4.16
C CYS A 95 -0.57 -13.51 5.58
N ILE A 96 -0.55 -14.73 6.09
CA ILE A 96 -0.98 -15.07 7.45
C ILE A 96 0.25 -15.41 8.30
N LEU A 97 0.29 -14.87 9.49
CA LEU A 97 1.21 -15.24 10.58
C LEU A 97 0.39 -15.86 11.72
N LYS A 98 0.58 -17.14 11.99
CA LYS A 98 -0.06 -17.79 13.14
C LYS A 98 0.65 -17.38 14.43
N VAL A 99 -0.11 -16.96 15.43
CA VAL A 99 0.40 -16.38 16.66
C VAL A 99 -0.33 -16.87 17.90
N ARG A 100 0.32 -16.68 19.05
CA ARG A 100 -0.29 -16.68 20.37
C ARG A 100 -0.12 -15.30 20.97
N LEU A 101 -1.23 -14.68 21.36
CA LEU A 101 -1.25 -13.35 21.98
C LEU A 101 -1.55 -13.46 23.47
N GLU A 102 -0.98 -12.54 24.22
CA GLU A 102 -1.25 -12.33 25.64
C GLU A 102 -2.26 -11.19 25.83
N PRO A 103 -3.09 -11.20 26.88
CA PRO A 103 -3.96 -10.07 27.19
C PRO A 103 -3.17 -8.84 27.64
N GLU A 104 -3.79 -7.66 27.52
CA GLU A 104 -3.28 -6.36 27.97
C GLU A 104 -1.85 -6.05 27.51
N LYS A 105 -1.54 -6.39 26.26
CA LYS A 105 -0.20 -6.27 25.67
C LYS A 105 -0.21 -5.47 24.36
N THR A 106 0.80 -4.64 24.18
CA THR A 106 1.05 -3.92 22.93
C THR A 106 1.97 -4.74 22.02
N TYR A 107 1.55 -4.96 20.80
CA TYR A 107 2.32 -5.62 19.75
C TYR A 107 2.78 -4.61 18.71
N ILE A 108 4.04 -4.74 18.29
CA ILE A 108 4.70 -3.86 17.31
C ILE A 108 5.50 -4.74 16.35
N ILE A 109 5.10 -4.74 15.09
CA ILE A 109 5.65 -5.62 14.06
C ILE A 109 5.93 -4.80 12.81
N TRP A 110 7.16 -4.80 12.32
CA TRP A 110 7.46 -4.25 11.01
C TRP A 110 7.25 -5.30 9.92
N LEU A 111 6.57 -4.90 8.87
CA LEU A 111 6.45 -5.63 7.61
C LEU A 111 7.44 -4.99 6.65
N ASN A 112 8.56 -5.65 6.40
CA ASN A 112 9.76 -5.08 5.80
C ASN A 112 10.38 -3.93 6.62
N THR A 113 11.64 -3.70 6.38
CA THR A 113 12.42 -2.54 6.82
C THR A 113 13.44 -2.23 5.71
N GLN A 114 14.26 -1.21 5.88
CA GLN A 114 15.37 -0.98 4.94
C GLN A 114 16.35 -2.15 4.85
N ARG A 115 16.51 -2.94 5.92
CA ARG A 115 17.43 -4.08 5.99
C ARG A 115 16.76 -5.39 5.58
N TYR A 116 15.50 -5.59 5.92
CA TYR A 116 14.76 -6.82 5.68
C TYR A 116 13.63 -6.55 4.69
N THR A 117 13.77 -7.03 3.46
CA THR A 117 12.94 -6.64 2.31
C THR A 117 12.30 -7.83 1.61
N ASN A 118 12.01 -8.93 2.36
CA ASN A 118 11.55 -10.17 1.74
C ASN A 118 10.05 -10.24 1.46
N PHE A 119 9.21 -9.32 1.98
CA PHE A 119 7.92 -9.12 1.37
C PHE A 119 8.13 -8.48 0.00
N LYS A 120 8.05 -9.29 -1.06
CA LYS A 120 8.29 -8.89 -2.45
C LYS A 120 7.13 -9.35 -3.31
N ASP A 121 6.84 -8.62 -4.38
CA ASP A 121 5.92 -9.10 -5.40
C ASP A 121 6.55 -10.18 -6.30
N THR A 122 5.77 -10.68 -7.24
CA THR A 122 6.21 -11.71 -8.19
C THR A 122 7.32 -11.24 -9.14
N ASP A 123 7.51 -9.92 -9.26
CA ASP A 123 8.60 -9.31 -10.05
C ASP A 123 9.84 -9.04 -9.20
N GLY A 124 9.81 -9.40 -7.91
CA GLY A 124 10.92 -9.21 -6.97
C GLY A 124 11.03 -7.81 -6.39
N ARG A 125 10.03 -6.93 -6.59
CA ARG A 125 10.01 -5.58 -6.02
C ARG A 125 9.61 -5.64 -4.54
N PRO A 126 10.42 -5.12 -3.61
CA PRO A 126 10.07 -5.11 -2.20
C PRO A 126 8.85 -4.24 -1.91
N ALA A 127 7.98 -4.71 -1.02
CA ALA A 127 6.91 -3.90 -0.49
C ALA A 127 7.46 -2.74 0.35
N GLN A 128 6.74 -1.62 0.33
CA GLN A 128 7.05 -0.49 1.20
C GLN A 128 6.99 -0.94 2.67
N PRO A 129 7.94 -0.51 3.51
CA PRO A 129 7.90 -0.80 4.93
C PRO A 129 6.60 -0.32 5.57
N TYR A 130 6.02 -1.17 6.43
CA TYR A 130 4.76 -0.86 7.11
C TYR A 130 4.86 -1.25 8.59
N LEU A 131 4.46 -0.35 9.48
CA LEU A 131 4.39 -0.60 10.90
C LEU A 131 2.98 -1.05 11.30
N LEU A 132 2.87 -2.31 11.72
CA LEU A 132 1.66 -2.84 12.35
C LEU A 132 1.81 -2.73 13.86
N MET A 133 0.86 -2.05 14.51
CA MET A 133 0.80 -1.99 15.97
C MET A 133 -0.65 -2.14 16.43
N PHE A 134 -0.86 -2.85 17.54
CA PHE A 134 -2.18 -2.99 18.16
C PHE A 134 -2.03 -3.37 19.64
N GLU A 135 -3.10 -3.17 20.41
CA GLU A 135 -3.18 -3.50 21.82
C GLU A 135 -4.26 -4.55 22.05
N THR A 136 -3.93 -5.62 22.77
CA THR A 136 -4.91 -6.61 23.20
C THR A 136 -5.68 -6.13 24.43
N GLY A 137 -6.94 -6.55 24.52
CA GLY A 137 -7.76 -6.35 25.71
C GLY A 137 -7.47 -7.37 26.80
N ASN A 138 -8.29 -7.35 27.86
CA ASN A 138 -8.14 -8.23 29.02
C ASN A 138 -8.65 -9.68 28.80
N GLY A 139 -9.17 -10.00 27.62
CA GLY A 139 -9.69 -11.33 27.29
C GLY A 139 -11.05 -11.67 27.90
N LYS A 140 -11.75 -10.69 28.45
CA LYS A 140 -13.12 -10.82 28.97
C LYS A 140 -14.07 -10.19 27.96
N PHE A 141 -14.59 -11.00 27.04
CA PHE A 141 -15.56 -10.63 26.01
C PHE A 141 -16.87 -11.40 26.21
#